data_924855e9dab68d251f2a8a81c436c20f
#
_entry.id   924855e9dab68d251f2a8a81c436c20f
#
_cell.length_a   1.000
_cell.length_b   1.000
_cell.length_c   1.000
_cell.angle_alpha   90.00
_cell.angle_beta   90.00
_cell.angle_gamma   90.00
#
_symmetry.space_group_name_H-M   'P 1'
#
loop_
_entity.id
_entity.type
_entity.pdbx_description
1 polymer ?
#
loop_
_entity_poly.entity_id
_entity_poly.type
_entity_poly.pdbx_seq_one_letter_code
_entity_poly.pdbx_strand_id
1 'polypeptide(L)'
;RSINNATQSYIPGASTFKAFALGAGLEEGISLQSRFQGNSPYVIEGDTNPATNTVANEGERSSGELVDMRYATSQSINTAFVDLTATVGSQDVMDVAMRAGIPDTYPDGSSNGLLPNVRITLGTAAVSPLQMAEAYSTIAAEGMHADPYTVASVADRTGTSVYKHEETVERRLEADVTADITSALQSVVTEGTGAAAQALGRPAAGKTGTAGPEGITQSSWFVGYTPQLATAVGYFRGEGTATDDLDGAGGLSTFFGGAY
;
A
#
# COMPACT_ATOMS: atom_id res chain seq x y z
N ARG A 1 -10.28 -19.05 20.59
CA ARG A 1 -9.76 -19.16 19.21
C ARG A 1 -8.63 -18.14 19.06
N SER A 2 -7.42 -18.57 18.70
CA SER A 2 -6.35 -17.64 18.33
C SER A 2 -6.55 -17.24 16.86
N ILE A 3 -6.54 -15.94 16.57
CA ILE A 3 -6.60 -15.38 15.23
C ILE A 3 -5.16 -15.31 14.69
N ASN A 4 -4.94 -15.75 13.46
CA ASN A 4 -3.68 -15.47 12.77
C ASN A 4 -3.75 -14.05 12.18
N ASN A 5 -3.15 -13.09 12.87
CA ASN A 5 -3.22 -11.68 12.45
C ASN A 5 -2.56 -11.41 11.08
N ALA A 6 -1.63 -12.25 10.64
CA ALA A 6 -1.02 -12.07 9.33
C ALA A 6 -1.98 -12.38 8.16
N THR A 7 -3.00 -13.25 8.39
CA THR A 7 -3.88 -13.74 7.33
C THR A 7 -5.37 -13.49 7.57
N GLN A 8 -5.76 -13.16 8.81
CA GLN A 8 -7.16 -13.08 9.23
C GLN A 8 -7.55 -11.73 9.84
N SER A 9 -6.59 -10.80 10.00
CA SER A 9 -6.87 -9.43 10.38
C SER A 9 -6.81 -8.55 9.16
N TYR A 10 -7.88 -7.81 8.92
CA TYR A 10 -8.04 -6.93 7.77
C TYR A 10 -8.15 -5.51 8.27
N ILE A 11 -7.21 -4.67 7.87
CA ILE A 11 -7.11 -3.27 8.31
C ILE A 11 -6.95 -2.36 7.09
N PRO A 12 -7.43 -1.11 7.15
CA PRO A 12 -7.27 -0.17 6.03
C PRO A 12 -5.82 -0.08 5.57
N GLY A 13 -5.59 -0.26 4.27
CA GLY A 13 -4.24 -0.27 3.69
C GLY A 13 -3.55 1.10 3.72
N ALA A 14 -4.33 2.16 3.91
CA ALA A 14 -3.83 3.53 4.02
C ALA A 14 -2.95 3.94 2.81
N SER A 15 -2.03 4.85 3.01
CA SER A 15 -1.12 5.37 1.97
C SER A 15 -0.22 4.32 1.31
N THR A 16 -0.24 3.05 1.73
CA THR A 16 0.45 1.98 0.99
C THR A 16 -0.16 1.73 -0.38
N PHE A 17 -1.44 2.05 -0.58
CA PHE A 17 -2.12 1.97 -1.88
C PHE A 17 -1.61 2.97 -2.92
N LYS A 18 -0.90 4.00 -2.52
CA LYS A 18 -0.28 4.98 -3.44
C LYS A 18 0.70 4.33 -4.42
N ALA A 19 1.30 3.20 -4.07
CA ALA A 19 2.13 2.43 -5.00
C ALA A 19 1.33 1.94 -6.22
N PHE A 20 0.07 1.53 -6.02
CA PHE A 20 -0.80 1.07 -7.11
C PHE A 20 -1.32 2.24 -7.97
N ALA A 21 -1.65 3.36 -7.34
CA ALA A 21 -2.01 4.57 -8.08
C ALA A 21 -0.84 5.11 -8.91
N LEU A 22 0.38 5.05 -8.38
CA LEU A 22 1.58 5.38 -9.15
C LEU A 22 1.75 4.43 -10.33
N GLY A 23 1.54 3.12 -10.13
CA GLY A 23 1.59 2.12 -11.19
C GLY A 23 0.60 2.41 -12.31
N ALA A 24 -0.66 2.73 -11.99
CA ALA A 24 -1.66 3.11 -12.98
C ALA A 24 -1.24 4.36 -13.77
N GLY A 25 -0.70 5.38 -13.10
CA GLY A 25 -0.18 6.57 -13.77
C GLY A 25 0.98 6.26 -14.71
N LEU A 26 1.91 5.40 -14.30
CA LEU A 26 3.05 5.00 -15.13
C LEU A 26 2.62 4.19 -16.37
N GLU A 27 1.62 3.31 -16.23
CA GLU A 27 1.04 2.57 -17.38
C GLU A 27 0.39 3.51 -18.40
N GLU A 28 -0.19 4.62 -17.96
CA GLU A 28 -0.76 5.68 -18.80
C GLU A 28 0.32 6.68 -19.33
N GLY A 29 1.60 6.42 -19.08
CA GLY A 29 2.71 7.26 -19.57
C GLY A 29 3.00 8.50 -18.71
N ILE A 30 2.41 8.61 -17.53
CA ILE A 30 2.73 9.65 -16.55
C ILE A 30 4.10 9.32 -15.94
N SER A 31 5.03 10.28 -15.95
CA SER A 31 6.37 10.07 -15.41
C SER A 31 6.47 10.48 -13.94
N LEU A 32 7.54 10.05 -13.27
CA LEU A 32 7.85 10.49 -11.90
C LEU A 32 8.12 12.00 -11.78
N GLN A 33 8.34 12.69 -12.88
CA GLN A 33 8.52 14.15 -12.93
C GLN A 33 7.22 14.90 -13.24
N SER A 34 6.14 14.20 -13.62
CA SER A 34 4.82 14.79 -13.81
C SER A 34 4.32 15.39 -12.50
N ARG A 35 3.64 16.53 -12.59
CA ARG A 35 3.27 17.33 -11.42
C ARG A 35 1.77 17.33 -11.19
N PHE A 36 1.41 17.17 -9.93
CA PHE A 36 0.04 17.13 -9.42
C PHE A 36 -0.14 18.02 -8.21
N GLN A 37 -1.38 18.25 -7.79
CA GLN A 37 -1.75 19.16 -6.72
C GLN A 37 -1.05 18.87 -5.40
N GLY A 38 -0.26 19.82 -4.91
CA GLY A 38 0.39 19.76 -3.59
C GLY A 38 -0.30 20.59 -2.51
N ASN A 39 -1.26 21.48 -2.91
CA ASN A 39 -2.00 22.31 -1.98
C ASN A 39 -2.98 21.50 -1.14
N SER A 40 -3.17 21.89 0.12
CA SER A 40 -4.11 21.28 1.04
C SER A 40 -5.00 22.36 1.66
N PRO A 41 -6.33 22.14 1.72
CA PRO A 41 -7.06 21.02 1.13
C PRO A 41 -7.18 21.12 -0.39
N TYR A 42 -7.36 19.96 -1.04
CA TYR A 42 -7.68 19.85 -2.46
C TYR A 42 -9.17 19.52 -2.64
N VAL A 43 -9.85 20.21 -3.54
CA VAL A 43 -11.26 19.97 -3.87
C VAL A 43 -11.33 18.99 -5.02
N ILE A 44 -11.99 17.85 -4.80
CA ILE A 44 -12.18 16.80 -5.82
C ILE A 44 -13.21 17.30 -6.85
N GLU A 45 -12.79 17.46 -8.09
CA GLU A 45 -13.66 17.90 -9.17
C GLU A 45 -14.77 16.87 -9.41
N GLY A 46 -16.01 17.36 -9.50
CA GLY A 46 -17.19 16.53 -9.73
C GLY A 46 -17.79 15.87 -8.48
N ASP A 47 -17.11 15.88 -7.34
CA ASP A 47 -17.72 15.46 -6.07
C ASP A 47 -18.48 16.64 -5.45
N THR A 48 -19.81 16.54 -5.47
CA THR A 48 -20.72 17.58 -4.95
C THR A 48 -21.09 17.39 -3.47
N ASN A 49 -20.64 16.30 -2.83
CA ASN A 49 -20.91 16.06 -1.43
C ASN A 49 -19.90 16.82 -0.54
N PRO A 50 -20.34 17.85 0.22
CA PRO A 50 -19.41 18.66 1.03
C PRO A 50 -18.70 17.87 2.15
N ALA A 51 -19.18 16.68 2.49
CA ALA A 51 -18.52 15.81 3.47
C ALA A 51 -17.37 15.00 2.88
N THR A 52 -17.32 14.86 1.55
CA THR A 52 -16.31 14.01 0.86
C THR A 52 -15.56 14.73 -0.26
N ASN A 53 -15.95 15.93 -0.65
CA ASN A 53 -15.40 16.62 -1.81
C ASN A 53 -14.01 17.22 -1.58
N THR A 54 -13.43 17.10 -0.40
CA THR A 54 -12.10 17.64 -0.09
C THR A 54 -11.18 16.57 0.48
N VAL A 55 -9.89 16.69 0.16
CA VAL A 55 -8.80 15.87 0.72
C VAL A 55 -7.74 16.79 1.29
N ALA A 56 -7.31 16.49 2.51
CA ALA A 56 -6.19 17.18 3.15
C ALA A 56 -4.92 16.30 3.19
N ASN A 57 -3.76 16.94 3.16
CA ASN A 57 -2.50 16.30 3.46
C ASN A 57 -2.36 16.13 4.99
N GLU A 58 -1.47 15.23 5.41
CA GLU A 58 -1.18 15.02 6.83
C GLU A 58 -0.77 16.32 7.51
N GLY A 59 -1.45 16.63 8.63
CA GLY A 59 -1.28 17.90 9.36
C GLY A 59 -1.68 19.13 8.54
N GLU A 60 -2.58 18.99 7.55
CA GLU A 60 -3.09 20.07 6.68
C GLU A 60 -1.99 20.85 5.92
N ARG A 61 -0.80 20.26 5.78
CA ARG A 61 0.35 20.92 5.18
C ARG A 61 0.19 21.03 3.66
N SER A 62 0.29 22.26 3.15
CA SER A 62 0.46 22.48 1.72
C SER A 62 1.94 22.24 1.35
N SER A 63 2.17 21.46 0.29
CA SER A 63 3.52 21.13 -0.20
C SER A 63 3.93 21.99 -1.40
N GLY A 64 3.19 23.05 -1.66
CA GLY A 64 3.29 23.90 -2.85
C GLY A 64 2.16 23.66 -3.82
N GLU A 65 2.03 24.50 -4.84
CA GLU A 65 0.93 24.41 -5.81
C GLU A 65 0.95 23.10 -6.58
N LEU A 66 2.11 22.76 -7.14
CA LEU A 66 2.32 21.52 -7.88
C LEU A 66 3.61 20.82 -7.41
N VAL A 67 3.53 19.53 -7.17
CA VAL A 67 4.65 18.67 -6.77
C VAL A 67 4.84 17.54 -7.77
N ASP A 68 6.08 17.13 -8.04
CA ASP A 68 6.34 15.96 -8.86
C ASP A 68 6.00 14.64 -8.12
N MET A 69 5.75 13.57 -8.89
CA MET A 69 5.31 12.29 -8.32
C MET A 69 6.38 11.60 -7.48
N ARG A 70 7.67 11.82 -7.74
CA ARG A 70 8.74 11.30 -6.88
C ARG A 70 8.67 11.93 -5.48
N TYR A 71 8.59 13.25 -5.42
CA TYR A 71 8.45 13.97 -4.15
C TYR A 71 7.11 13.63 -3.47
N ALA A 72 6.01 13.60 -4.22
CA ALA A 72 4.70 13.22 -3.69
C ALA A 72 4.71 11.82 -3.07
N THR A 73 5.45 10.88 -3.67
CA THR A 73 5.62 9.52 -3.16
C THR A 73 6.46 9.51 -1.89
N SER A 74 7.61 10.19 -1.89
CA SER A 74 8.52 10.25 -0.75
C SER A 74 7.87 10.86 0.49
N GLN A 75 7.08 11.92 0.31
CA GLN A 75 6.38 12.63 1.38
C GLN A 75 4.94 12.15 1.61
N SER A 76 4.49 11.19 0.81
CA SER A 76 3.13 10.62 0.93
C SER A 76 2.01 11.66 0.78
N ILE A 77 2.12 12.60 -0.19
CA ILE A 77 1.19 13.72 -0.38
C ILE A 77 -0.18 13.20 -0.85
N ASN A 78 -1.21 13.34 -0.03
CA ASN A 78 -2.56 12.83 -0.32
C ASN A 78 -3.18 13.52 -1.53
N THR A 79 -3.08 14.84 -1.58
CA THR A 79 -3.71 15.67 -2.61
C THR A 79 -3.17 15.34 -4.01
N ALA A 80 -1.86 15.14 -4.14
CA ALA A 80 -1.23 14.79 -5.41
C ALA A 80 -1.67 13.40 -5.90
N PHE A 81 -1.84 12.44 -5.01
CA PHE A 81 -2.28 11.10 -5.38
C PHE A 81 -3.78 11.01 -5.70
N VAL A 82 -4.61 11.82 -5.05
CA VAL A 82 -6.03 11.92 -5.42
C VAL A 82 -6.19 12.60 -6.77
N ASP A 83 -5.42 13.65 -7.05
CA ASP A 83 -5.39 14.33 -8.36
C ASP A 83 -4.86 13.40 -9.47
N LEU A 84 -3.80 12.63 -9.20
CA LEU A 84 -3.34 11.57 -10.10
C LEU A 84 -4.45 10.55 -10.37
N THR A 85 -5.13 10.04 -9.31
CA THR A 85 -6.20 9.05 -9.46
C THR A 85 -7.39 9.61 -10.24
N ALA A 86 -7.73 10.89 -10.05
CA ALA A 86 -8.77 11.56 -10.84
C ALA A 86 -8.37 11.69 -12.32
N THR A 87 -7.07 11.83 -12.60
CA THR A 87 -6.53 11.95 -13.97
C THR A 87 -6.53 10.62 -14.72
N VAL A 88 -6.03 9.54 -14.07
CA VAL A 88 -5.86 8.23 -14.74
C VAL A 88 -7.12 7.37 -14.68
N GLY A 89 -8.00 7.61 -13.72
CA GLY A 89 -9.17 6.78 -13.46
C GLY A 89 -8.97 5.85 -12.27
N SER A 90 -9.98 5.83 -11.41
CA SER A 90 -9.95 5.00 -10.19
C SER A 90 -10.08 3.50 -10.48
N GLN A 91 -10.65 3.13 -11.65
CA GLN A 91 -10.71 1.73 -12.08
C GLN A 91 -9.31 1.20 -12.40
N ASP A 92 -8.48 1.98 -13.08
CA ASP A 92 -7.12 1.58 -13.44
C ASP A 92 -6.25 1.38 -12.20
N VAL A 93 -6.43 2.22 -11.17
CA VAL A 93 -5.79 2.03 -9.85
C VAL A 93 -6.24 0.73 -9.19
N MET A 94 -7.54 0.42 -9.23
CA MET A 94 -8.10 -0.83 -8.72
C MET A 94 -7.51 -2.04 -9.46
N ASP A 95 -7.45 -1.96 -10.78
CA ASP A 95 -6.94 -3.05 -11.64
C ASP A 95 -5.46 -3.32 -11.38
N VAL A 96 -4.64 -2.28 -11.20
CA VAL A 96 -3.22 -2.45 -10.80
C VAL A 96 -3.11 -3.11 -9.42
N ALA A 97 -3.92 -2.69 -8.44
CA ALA A 97 -3.92 -3.31 -7.11
C ALA A 97 -4.30 -4.79 -7.18
N MET A 98 -5.32 -5.15 -7.95
CA MET A 98 -5.76 -6.54 -8.13
C MET A 98 -4.70 -7.37 -8.87
N ARG A 99 -4.09 -6.86 -9.93
CA ARG A 99 -2.99 -7.52 -10.64
C ARG A 99 -1.77 -7.73 -9.74
N ALA A 100 -1.51 -6.80 -8.84
CA ALA A 100 -0.43 -6.96 -7.85
C ALA A 100 -0.71 -8.08 -6.83
N GLY A 101 -1.99 -8.43 -6.56
CA GLY A 101 -2.38 -9.49 -5.63
C GLY A 101 -3.37 -9.07 -4.53
N ILE A 102 -3.90 -7.82 -4.58
CA ILE A 102 -4.95 -7.39 -3.63
C ILE A 102 -6.31 -7.88 -4.13
N PRO A 103 -7.02 -8.74 -3.40
CA PRO A 103 -8.37 -9.14 -3.79
C PRO A 103 -9.39 -8.03 -3.53
N ASP A 104 -10.52 -8.07 -4.21
CA ASP A 104 -11.66 -7.15 -4.02
C ASP A 104 -12.67 -7.64 -2.97
N THR A 105 -12.48 -8.84 -2.48
CA THR A 105 -13.36 -9.49 -1.49
C THR A 105 -12.57 -10.19 -0.40
N TYR A 106 -13.22 -10.38 0.75
CA TYR A 106 -12.75 -11.30 1.79
C TYR A 106 -12.93 -12.77 1.36
N PRO A 107 -12.30 -13.73 2.06
CA PRO A 107 -12.47 -15.16 1.77
C PRO A 107 -13.91 -15.68 1.85
N ASP A 108 -14.81 -14.98 2.54
CA ASP A 108 -16.24 -15.29 2.63
C ASP A 108 -17.07 -14.70 1.48
N GLY A 109 -16.42 -13.99 0.55
CA GLY A 109 -17.04 -13.36 -0.60
C GLY A 109 -17.65 -11.98 -0.34
N SER A 110 -17.58 -11.46 0.89
CA SER A 110 -18.01 -10.09 1.17
C SER A 110 -16.99 -9.06 0.70
N SER A 111 -17.44 -7.83 0.39
CA SER A 111 -16.56 -6.76 -0.05
C SER A 111 -15.60 -6.32 1.05
N ASN A 112 -14.32 -6.16 0.71
CA ASN A 112 -13.29 -5.61 1.59
C ASN A 112 -13.15 -4.08 1.45
N GLY A 113 -14.01 -3.44 0.66
CA GLY A 113 -13.98 -2.00 0.42
C GLY A 113 -13.03 -1.56 -0.68
N LEU A 114 -12.45 -2.48 -1.47
CA LEU A 114 -11.73 -2.14 -2.70
C LEU A 114 -12.74 -1.73 -3.77
N LEU A 115 -12.92 -0.44 -3.94
CA LEU A 115 -13.92 0.15 -4.83
C LEU A 115 -13.28 1.24 -5.71
N PRO A 116 -13.69 1.36 -6.99
CA PRO A 116 -13.13 2.35 -7.90
C PRO A 116 -13.66 3.74 -7.60
N ASN A 117 -13.06 4.42 -6.65
CA ASN A 117 -13.30 5.83 -6.34
C ASN A 117 -11.97 6.56 -6.15
N VAL A 118 -11.97 7.88 -6.26
CA VAL A 118 -10.74 8.70 -6.24
C VAL A 118 -9.94 8.59 -4.93
N ARG A 119 -10.55 8.09 -3.85
CA ARG A 119 -9.90 7.87 -2.56
C ARG A 119 -9.28 6.48 -2.43
N ILE A 120 -9.40 5.61 -3.46
CA ILE A 120 -8.77 4.28 -3.48
C ILE A 120 -7.27 4.36 -3.20
N THR A 121 -6.62 5.40 -3.71
CA THR A 121 -5.20 5.68 -3.47
C THR A 121 -4.84 5.96 -2.01
N LEU A 122 -5.83 6.31 -1.18
CA LEU A 122 -5.68 6.50 0.27
C LEU A 122 -5.89 5.20 1.06
N GLY A 123 -6.13 4.07 0.38
CA GLY A 123 -6.19 2.74 0.95
C GLY A 123 -7.36 2.51 1.89
N THR A 124 -8.56 2.85 1.44
CA THR A 124 -9.81 2.59 2.18
C THR A 124 -10.15 1.10 2.27
N ALA A 125 -9.62 0.28 1.35
CA ALA A 125 -9.79 -1.17 1.39
C ALA A 125 -9.10 -1.78 2.61
N ALA A 126 -9.77 -2.75 3.23
CA ALA A 126 -9.23 -3.50 4.35
C ALA A 126 -8.50 -4.75 3.82
N VAL A 127 -7.21 -4.84 4.15
CA VAL A 127 -6.28 -5.86 3.65
C VAL A 127 -5.50 -6.50 4.80
N SER A 128 -5.07 -7.74 4.61
CA SER A 128 -4.22 -8.43 5.57
C SER A 128 -2.72 -8.13 5.33
N PRO A 129 -1.86 -8.28 6.34
CA PRO A 129 -0.42 -8.20 6.15
C PRO A 129 0.12 -9.13 5.06
N LEU A 130 -0.42 -10.35 4.94
CA LEU A 130 -0.01 -11.28 3.89
C LEU A 130 -0.33 -10.73 2.50
N GLN A 131 -1.55 -10.23 2.26
CA GLN A 131 -1.93 -9.64 0.98
C GLN A 131 -1.07 -8.43 0.61
N MET A 132 -0.72 -7.59 1.58
CA MET A 132 0.18 -6.46 1.33
C MET A 132 1.61 -6.92 1.02
N ALA A 133 2.13 -7.93 1.71
CA ALA A 133 3.45 -8.49 1.40
C ALA A 133 3.47 -9.14 0.02
N GLU A 134 2.42 -9.86 -0.36
CA GLU A 134 2.22 -10.46 -1.68
C GLU A 134 2.20 -9.39 -2.79
N ALA A 135 1.37 -8.35 -2.64
CA ALA A 135 1.29 -7.29 -3.64
C ALA A 135 2.62 -6.55 -3.84
N TYR A 136 3.34 -6.27 -2.76
CA TYR A 136 4.66 -5.65 -2.86
C TYR A 136 5.74 -6.62 -3.34
N SER A 137 5.58 -7.94 -3.14
CA SER A 137 6.49 -8.93 -3.72
C SER A 137 6.37 -8.98 -5.24
N THR A 138 5.17 -8.76 -5.80
CA THR A 138 4.96 -8.63 -7.24
C THR A 138 5.75 -7.45 -7.81
N ILE A 139 5.76 -6.30 -7.13
CA ILE A 139 6.57 -5.14 -7.52
C ILE A 139 8.06 -5.46 -7.40
N ALA A 140 8.49 -6.07 -6.29
CA ALA A 140 9.88 -6.46 -6.03
C ALA A 140 10.42 -7.47 -7.04
N ALA A 141 9.55 -8.32 -7.59
CA ALA A 141 9.84 -9.33 -8.60
C ALA A 141 9.66 -8.82 -10.04
N GLU A 142 9.80 -7.50 -10.25
CA GLU A 142 9.71 -6.89 -11.59
C GLU A 142 8.38 -7.19 -12.31
N GLY A 143 7.29 -7.26 -11.54
CA GLY A 143 5.94 -7.51 -12.05
C GLY A 143 5.57 -8.99 -12.19
N MET A 144 6.46 -9.91 -11.79
CA MET A 144 6.16 -11.33 -11.71
C MET A 144 5.41 -11.64 -10.42
N HIS A 145 4.23 -12.21 -10.54
CA HIS A 145 3.37 -12.59 -9.41
C HIS A 145 3.40 -14.09 -9.17
N ALA A 146 3.44 -14.48 -7.90
CA ALA A 146 3.27 -15.85 -7.45
C ALA A 146 2.36 -15.87 -6.21
N ASP A 147 1.42 -16.83 -6.18
CA ASP A 147 0.55 -17.01 -5.02
C ASP A 147 1.36 -17.48 -3.79
N PRO A 148 1.07 -16.97 -2.58
CA PRO A 148 1.78 -17.37 -1.38
C PRO A 148 1.42 -18.81 -0.98
N TYR A 149 2.41 -19.58 -0.56
CA TYR A 149 2.24 -20.93 -0.03
C TYR A 149 3.14 -21.18 1.19
N THR A 150 2.77 -22.12 2.03
CA THR A 150 3.50 -22.45 3.27
C THR A 150 4.12 -23.85 3.24
N VAL A 151 3.64 -24.74 2.36
CA VAL A 151 4.13 -26.12 2.26
C VAL A 151 4.64 -26.39 0.86
N ALA A 152 5.96 -26.41 0.70
CA ALA A 152 6.59 -26.67 -0.60
C ALA A 152 6.49 -28.15 -1.00
N SER A 153 6.66 -29.08 -0.06
CA SER A 153 6.51 -30.52 -0.32
C SER A 153 6.25 -31.31 0.95
N VAL A 154 5.65 -32.47 0.81
CA VAL A 154 5.48 -33.46 1.87
C VAL A 154 6.00 -34.80 1.36
N ALA A 155 6.82 -35.49 2.15
CA ALA A 155 7.28 -36.84 1.89
C ALA A 155 6.81 -37.78 3.01
N ASP A 156 6.57 -39.04 2.67
CA ASP A 156 6.29 -40.08 3.65
C ASP A 156 7.57 -40.55 4.39
N ARG A 157 7.42 -41.53 5.29
CA ARG A 157 8.54 -42.06 6.09
C ARG A 157 9.61 -42.76 5.25
N THR A 158 9.27 -43.15 4.01
CA THR A 158 10.22 -43.82 3.09
C THR A 158 10.94 -42.81 2.18
N GLY A 159 10.60 -41.51 2.27
CA GLY A 159 11.12 -40.47 1.43
C GLY A 159 10.35 -40.28 0.11
N THR A 160 9.24 -41.00 -0.06
CA THR A 160 8.38 -40.86 -1.25
C THR A 160 7.57 -39.57 -1.16
N SER A 161 7.65 -38.73 -2.20
CA SER A 161 6.86 -37.48 -2.26
C SER A 161 5.36 -37.80 -2.33
N VAL A 162 4.59 -37.28 -1.39
CA VAL A 162 3.11 -37.38 -1.35
C VAL A 162 2.41 -36.08 -1.75
N TYR A 163 3.16 -34.98 -1.70
CA TYR A 163 2.72 -33.65 -2.17
C TYR A 163 3.93 -32.85 -2.60
N LYS A 164 3.76 -32.10 -3.66
CA LYS A 164 4.68 -31.04 -4.09
C LYS A 164 3.84 -29.87 -4.59
N HIS A 165 4.13 -28.68 -4.06
CA HIS A 165 3.55 -27.45 -4.57
C HIS A 165 4.02 -27.21 -6.00
N GLU A 166 3.09 -26.90 -6.90
CA GLU A 166 3.38 -26.46 -8.25
C GLU A 166 3.30 -24.94 -8.25
N GLU A 167 4.46 -24.29 -8.28
CA GLU A 167 4.57 -22.85 -8.31
C GLU A 167 4.13 -22.32 -9.68
N THR A 168 3.17 -21.40 -9.68
CA THR A 168 2.76 -20.66 -10.87
C THR A 168 3.25 -19.23 -10.74
N VAL A 169 4.09 -18.80 -11.68
CA VAL A 169 4.60 -17.43 -11.72
C VAL A 169 4.19 -16.82 -13.05
N GLU A 170 3.51 -15.67 -13.00
CA GLU A 170 3.04 -14.98 -14.19
C GLU A 170 3.35 -13.48 -14.13
N ARG A 171 3.58 -12.88 -15.31
CA ARG A 171 3.72 -11.43 -15.40
C ARG A 171 2.35 -10.77 -15.28
N ARG A 172 2.21 -9.91 -14.28
CA ARG A 172 0.97 -9.14 -14.02
C ARG A 172 1.18 -7.63 -14.13
N LEU A 173 2.40 -7.16 -13.98
CA LEU A 173 2.79 -5.76 -14.21
C LEU A 173 4.03 -5.72 -15.12
N GLU A 174 4.18 -4.65 -15.87
CA GLU A 174 5.35 -4.49 -16.74
C GLU A 174 6.61 -4.16 -15.92
N ALA A 175 7.76 -4.64 -16.37
CA ALA A 175 9.02 -4.53 -15.64
C ALA A 175 9.51 -3.07 -15.52
N ASP A 176 9.31 -2.26 -16.53
CA ASP A 176 9.65 -0.84 -16.53
C ASP A 176 8.76 -0.04 -15.56
N VAL A 177 7.46 -0.34 -15.52
CA VAL A 177 6.51 0.25 -14.55
C VAL A 177 6.94 -0.07 -13.12
N THR A 178 7.25 -1.34 -12.84
CA THR A 178 7.68 -1.73 -11.48
C THR A 178 9.06 -1.20 -11.10
N ALA A 179 9.96 -0.99 -12.07
CA ALA A 179 11.24 -0.33 -11.86
C ALA A 179 11.06 1.14 -11.45
N ASP A 180 10.16 1.87 -12.09
CA ASP A 180 9.84 3.26 -11.74
C ASP A 180 9.12 3.34 -10.40
N ILE A 181 8.16 2.44 -10.11
CA ILE A 181 7.57 2.33 -8.76
C ILE A 181 8.67 2.12 -7.72
N THR A 182 9.59 1.18 -7.96
CA THR A 182 10.70 0.87 -7.06
C THR A 182 11.60 2.09 -6.83
N SER A 183 11.94 2.82 -7.90
CA SER A 183 12.71 4.05 -7.81
C SER A 183 12.04 5.13 -6.95
N ALA A 184 10.72 5.30 -7.09
CA ALA A 184 9.96 6.22 -6.26
C ALA A 184 9.86 5.73 -4.80
N LEU A 185 9.64 4.42 -4.56
CA LEU A 185 9.58 3.85 -3.22
C LEU A 185 10.94 3.83 -2.50
N GLN A 186 12.05 3.82 -3.23
CA GLN A 186 13.38 4.05 -2.66
C GLN A 186 13.52 5.46 -2.08
N SER A 187 12.92 6.49 -2.71
CA SER A 187 12.95 7.85 -2.16
C SER A 187 12.17 7.97 -0.84
N VAL A 188 11.15 7.14 -0.61
CA VAL A 188 10.46 7.07 0.68
C VAL A 188 11.42 6.67 1.80
N VAL A 189 12.33 5.72 1.52
CA VAL A 189 13.34 5.24 2.49
C VAL A 189 14.51 6.20 2.60
N THR A 190 15.01 6.76 1.48
CA THR A 190 16.22 7.58 1.50
C THR A 190 16.01 8.99 2.03
N GLU A 191 14.85 9.59 1.78
CA GLU A 191 14.59 11.02 2.08
C GLU A 191 13.15 11.31 2.54
N GLY A 192 12.32 10.27 2.65
CA GLY A 192 10.88 10.40 2.91
C GLY A 192 10.43 9.86 4.25
N THR A 193 9.14 9.54 4.28
CA THR A 193 8.42 9.10 5.48
C THR A 193 8.89 7.75 6.04
N GLY A 194 9.60 6.94 5.25
CA GLY A 194 10.12 5.63 5.64
C GLY A 194 11.60 5.64 6.02
N ALA A 195 12.19 6.79 6.36
CA ALA A 195 13.64 6.93 6.60
C ALA A 195 14.18 6.03 7.72
N ALA A 196 13.36 5.58 8.68
CA ALA A 196 13.75 4.61 9.70
C ALA A 196 14.24 3.28 9.10
N ALA A 197 13.73 2.88 7.93
CA ALA A 197 14.15 1.66 7.24
C ALA A 197 15.60 1.71 6.73
N GLN A 198 16.27 2.87 6.71
CA GLN A 198 17.71 2.97 6.43
C GLN A 198 18.55 2.18 7.44
N ALA A 199 18.04 1.92 8.65
CA ALA A 199 18.69 1.06 9.64
C ALA A 199 18.98 -0.36 9.12
N LEU A 200 18.33 -0.80 8.04
CA LEU A 200 18.63 -2.07 7.36
C LEU A 200 20.06 -2.11 6.79
N GLY A 201 20.70 -0.96 6.53
CA GLY A 201 22.06 -0.87 6.03
C GLY A 201 22.28 -1.35 4.59
N ARG A 202 21.19 -1.49 3.81
CA ARG A 202 21.19 -1.88 2.39
C ARG A 202 20.06 -1.19 1.64
N PRO A 203 20.14 -1.08 0.29
CA PRO A 203 19.06 -0.52 -0.50
C PRO A 203 17.74 -1.27 -0.26
N ALA A 204 16.69 -0.50 0.00
CA ALA A 204 15.33 -0.99 0.18
C ALA A 204 14.35 0.02 -0.40
N ALA A 205 13.19 -0.46 -0.83
CA ALA A 205 12.06 0.33 -1.26
C ALA A 205 10.88 0.05 -0.32
N GLY A 206 9.99 1.01 -0.11
CA GLY A 206 8.84 0.78 0.76
C GLY A 206 7.91 1.97 0.84
N LYS A 207 6.79 1.76 1.51
CA LYS A 207 5.77 2.79 1.72
C LYS A 207 5.23 2.72 3.14
N THR A 208 5.10 3.86 3.75
CA THR A 208 4.37 4.04 5.01
C THR A 208 2.88 4.21 4.74
N GLY A 209 2.07 3.84 5.71
CA GLY A 209 0.64 4.07 5.72
C GLY A 209 0.15 4.41 7.11
N THR A 210 -0.77 5.36 7.22
CA THR A 210 -1.47 5.69 8.46
C THR A 210 -2.91 5.99 8.09
N ALA A 211 -3.86 5.33 8.72
CA ALA A 211 -5.28 5.52 8.48
C ALA A 211 -6.05 5.71 9.79
N GLY A 212 -7.09 6.51 9.72
CA GLY A 212 -8.05 6.78 10.77
C GLY A 212 -8.73 8.13 10.54
N PRO A 213 -9.85 8.40 11.21
CA PRO A 213 -10.43 9.72 11.22
C PRO A 213 -9.50 10.70 11.95
N GLU A 214 -9.76 12.00 11.78
CA GLU A 214 -8.96 13.04 12.43
C GLU A 214 -8.78 12.79 13.94
N GLY A 215 -7.53 12.82 14.40
CA GLY A 215 -7.18 12.61 15.80
C GLY A 215 -7.21 11.15 16.28
N ILE A 216 -7.44 10.19 15.40
CA ILE A 216 -7.47 8.75 15.71
C ILE A 216 -6.62 7.98 14.70
N THR A 217 -5.63 7.24 15.16
CA THR A 217 -4.84 6.33 14.32
C THR A 217 -5.38 4.91 14.45
N GLN A 218 -6.10 4.43 13.45
CA GLN A 218 -6.67 3.07 13.45
C GLN A 218 -5.72 2.02 12.91
N SER A 219 -4.89 2.37 11.93
CA SER A 219 -3.84 1.49 11.42
C SER A 219 -2.58 2.27 11.09
N SER A 220 -1.44 1.62 11.29
CA SER A 220 -0.12 2.16 10.95
C SER A 220 0.68 1.07 10.23
N TRP A 221 1.22 1.39 9.05
CA TRP A 221 1.86 0.46 8.15
C TRP A 221 3.27 0.88 7.77
N PHE A 222 4.13 -0.12 7.63
CA PHE A 222 5.27 -0.07 6.74
C PHE A 222 5.28 -1.34 5.88
N VAL A 223 5.24 -1.17 4.57
CA VAL A 223 5.40 -2.26 3.61
C VAL A 223 6.63 -1.96 2.77
N GLY A 224 7.60 -2.84 2.82
CA GLY A 224 8.88 -2.63 2.17
C GLY A 224 9.48 -3.90 1.62
N TYR A 225 10.46 -3.76 0.73
CA TYR A 225 11.14 -4.87 0.12
C TYR A 225 12.58 -4.56 -0.28
N THR A 226 13.32 -5.63 -0.40
CA THR A 226 14.57 -5.73 -1.15
C THR A 226 14.36 -6.71 -2.31
N PRO A 227 15.28 -6.88 -3.25
CA PRO A 227 15.10 -7.86 -4.33
C PRO A 227 14.81 -9.31 -3.88
N GLN A 228 15.10 -9.66 -2.61
CA GLN A 228 14.97 -11.02 -2.10
C GLN A 228 13.85 -11.22 -1.09
N LEU A 229 13.27 -10.13 -0.57
CA LEU A 229 12.30 -10.22 0.53
C LEU A 229 11.34 -9.05 0.51
N ALA A 230 10.04 -9.32 0.52
CA ALA A 230 9.00 -8.36 0.82
C ALA A 230 8.45 -8.59 2.23
N THR A 231 8.19 -7.50 2.94
CA THR A 231 7.71 -7.53 4.33
C THR A 231 6.62 -6.49 4.52
N ALA A 232 5.52 -6.89 5.13
CA ALA A 232 4.47 -5.98 5.57
C ALA A 232 4.36 -6.00 7.09
N VAL A 233 4.46 -4.85 7.71
CA VAL A 233 4.23 -4.65 9.15
C VAL A 233 3.02 -3.74 9.30
N GLY A 234 1.99 -4.23 9.98
CA GLY A 234 0.77 -3.48 10.26
C GLY A 234 0.50 -3.46 11.76
N TYR A 235 0.33 -2.28 12.32
CA TYR A 235 -0.14 -2.09 13.70
C TYR A 235 -1.60 -1.71 13.67
N PHE A 236 -2.38 -2.36 14.52
CA PHE A 236 -3.79 -2.06 14.76
C PHE A 236 -4.18 -2.50 16.16
N ARG A 237 -5.33 -2.00 16.62
CA ARG A 237 -5.94 -2.38 17.88
C ARG A 237 -7.40 -2.72 17.66
N GLY A 238 -7.89 -3.77 18.31
CA GLY A 238 -9.23 -4.30 18.13
C GLY A 238 -9.24 -5.77 17.70
N GLU A 239 -10.43 -6.37 17.57
CA GLU A 239 -10.62 -7.77 17.21
C GLU A 239 -10.92 -7.91 15.70
N GLY A 240 -9.93 -8.26 14.92
CA GLY A 240 -10.09 -8.64 13.49
C GLY A 240 -10.18 -7.48 12.50
N THR A 241 -10.59 -6.29 12.95
CA THR A 241 -10.63 -5.05 12.16
C THR A 241 -10.07 -3.90 13.00
N ALA A 242 -9.40 -2.95 12.35
CA ALA A 242 -8.87 -1.77 13.03
C ALA A 242 -10.02 -0.82 13.41
N THR A 243 -10.37 -0.77 14.67
CA THR A 243 -11.46 0.06 15.16
C THR A 243 -11.04 0.99 16.30
N ASP A 244 -10.00 0.62 17.05
CA ASP A 244 -9.55 1.36 18.22
C ASP A 244 -8.35 2.24 17.89
N ASP A 245 -8.22 3.34 18.63
CA ASP A 245 -7.08 4.24 18.49
C ASP A 245 -5.79 3.57 18.98
N LEU A 246 -4.75 3.66 18.14
CA LEU A 246 -3.41 3.19 18.45
C LEU A 246 -2.63 4.15 19.35
N ASP A 247 -2.96 5.44 19.32
CA ASP A 247 -2.22 6.44 20.07
C ASP A 247 -2.31 6.16 21.58
N GLY A 248 -1.15 6.20 22.22
CA GLY A 248 -1.00 5.79 23.63
C GLY A 248 -0.82 4.29 23.85
N ALA A 249 -1.00 3.44 22.85
CA ALA A 249 -0.76 2.00 22.99
C ALA A 249 0.72 1.72 23.27
N GLY A 250 1.01 0.79 24.18
CA GLY A 250 2.39 0.44 24.55
C GLY A 250 3.22 1.60 25.12
N GLY A 251 2.58 2.70 25.53
CA GLY A 251 3.27 3.91 26.03
C GLY A 251 3.79 4.85 24.93
N LEU A 252 3.43 4.59 23.68
CA LEU A 252 3.79 5.45 22.54
C LEU A 252 2.73 6.52 22.33
N SER A 253 3.13 7.79 22.22
CA SER A 253 2.19 8.92 22.12
C SER A 253 1.47 9.01 20.78
N THR A 254 2.09 8.50 19.73
CA THR A 254 1.56 8.53 18.35
C THR A 254 2.05 7.32 17.57
N PHE A 255 1.26 6.87 16.60
CA PHE A 255 1.60 5.78 15.69
C PHE A 255 1.56 6.27 14.24
N PHE A 256 2.70 6.71 13.72
CA PHE A 256 2.85 6.98 12.28
C PHE A 256 3.58 5.82 11.60
N GLY A 257 3.08 5.43 10.41
CA GLY A 257 3.74 4.42 9.60
C GLY A 257 5.14 4.88 9.18
N GLY A 258 6.18 4.44 9.83
CA GLY A 258 7.57 4.84 9.60
C GLY A 258 8.25 5.44 10.83
N ALA A 259 7.56 5.59 11.93
CA ALA A 259 8.14 6.03 13.19
C ALA A 259 8.74 4.88 14.02
N TYR A 260 8.34 3.63 13.76
CA TYR A 260 8.73 2.44 14.52
C TYR A 260 9.10 1.28 13.62
#